data_ea81ad4ff6a95bd322a09226540a5279
#
_entry.id   ea81ad4ff6a95bd322a09226540a5279
#
_cell.length_a   1.000
_cell.length_b   1.000
_cell.length_c   1.000
_cell.angle_alpha   90.00
_cell.angle_beta   90.00
_cell.angle_gamma   90.00
#
_symmetry.space_group_name_H-M   'P 1'
#
loop_
_entity.id
_entity.type
_entity.pdbx_description
1 polymer ?
#
loop_
_entity_poly.entity_id
_entity_poly.type
_entity_poly.pdbx_seq_one_letter_code
_entity_poly.pdbx_strand_id
1 'polypeptide(L)'
;MKKLCTGLLLVFFLTAGFSSSVWASPLKLTTQALVDDDGRVRVRLMVKNNGRKPLYDVHPMFHFHHSMVMMNKIARLDPRQRVTLENTNHPSVLRTGRYPLVVMAEYKTGGKDGGPLTQIHTDSFYFREPVKSVVDGEIRTTLQEDGSLLKIFLRNNSPSLKNVRLMLLLPPGLVADKFRGMMGFTIRGGEEK
;
A
#
# COMPACT_ATOMS: atom_id res chain seq x y z
N MET A 1 66.39 -25.67 -30.45
CA MET A 1 65.73 -25.38 -29.16
C MET A 1 64.79 -24.18 -29.40
N LYS A 2 63.49 -24.39 -29.63
CA LYS A 2 62.51 -23.33 -29.85
C LYS A 2 61.63 -23.26 -28.59
N LYS A 3 61.68 -22.13 -27.89
CA LYS A 3 60.81 -21.85 -26.71
C LYS A 3 59.46 -21.35 -27.19
N LEU A 4 58.40 -22.13 -26.88
CA LEU A 4 57.02 -21.79 -27.11
C LEU A 4 56.58 -20.90 -25.94
N CYS A 5 56.28 -19.61 -26.20
CA CYS A 5 55.64 -18.71 -25.22
C CYS A 5 54.11 -18.89 -25.36
N THR A 6 53.53 -19.54 -24.39
CA THR A 6 52.04 -19.65 -24.24
C THR A 6 51.53 -18.40 -23.59
N GLY A 7 50.91 -17.50 -24.39
CA GLY A 7 50.23 -16.32 -23.86
C GLY A 7 48.89 -16.71 -23.28
N LEU A 8 48.72 -16.53 -21.97
CA LEU A 8 47.44 -16.70 -21.27
C LEU A 8 46.56 -15.46 -21.49
N LEU A 9 45.52 -15.60 -22.32
CA LEU A 9 44.55 -14.54 -22.58
C LEU A 9 43.52 -14.55 -21.44
N LEU A 10 43.64 -13.59 -20.51
CA LEU A 10 42.68 -13.38 -19.40
C LEU A 10 41.47 -12.60 -19.93
N VAL A 11 40.39 -13.30 -20.23
CA VAL A 11 39.10 -12.66 -20.59
C VAL A 11 38.39 -12.21 -19.33
N PHE A 12 38.41 -10.91 -19.04
CA PHE A 12 37.60 -10.29 -17.99
C PHE A 12 36.17 -10.15 -18.49
N PHE A 13 35.29 -11.03 -18.07
CA PHE A 13 33.83 -10.82 -18.21
C PHE A 13 33.39 -9.74 -17.20
N LEU A 14 33.26 -8.50 -17.67
CA LEU A 14 32.52 -7.47 -16.97
C LEU A 14 31.03 -7.84 -16.99
N THR A 15 30.55 -8.52 -15.98
CA THR A 15 29.11 -8.62 -15.72
C THR A 15 28.62 -7.26 -15.25
N ALA A 16 28.18 -6.42 -16.16
CA ALA A 16 27.44 -5.23 -15.84
C ALA A 16 26.11 -5.69 -15.20
N GLY A 17 26.09 -5.76 -13.87
CA GLY A 17 24.90 -5.99 -13.10
C GLY A 17 23.92 -4.85 -13.39
N PHE A 18 22.90 -5.10 -14.18
CA PHE A 18 21.73 -4.22 -14.29
C PHE A 18 21.03 -4.22 -12.94
N SER A 19 21.48 -3.33 -12.04
CA SER A 19 20.71 -2.98 -10.86
C SER A 19 19.44 -2.31 -11.35
N SER A 20 18.36 -3.06 -11.47
CA SER A 20 17.01 -2.51 -11.63
C SER A 20 16.74 -1.67 -10.39
N SER A 21 16.99 -0.37 -10.48
CA SER A 21 16.61 0.59 -9.45
C SER A 21 15.09 0.55 -9.33
N VAL A 22 14.59 -0.09 -8.28
CA VAL A 22 13.21 0.03 -7.85
C VAL A 22 12.98 1.51 -7.55
N TRP A 23 12.28 2.19 -8.43
CA TRP A 23 11.95 3.59 -8.26
C TRP A 23 10.93 3.71 -7.13
N ALA A 24 11.43 3.99 -5.93
CA ALA A 24 10.56 4.32 -4.81
C ALA A 24 9.73 5.55 -5.17
N SER A 25 8.42 5.49 -4.94
CA SER A 25 7.51 6.62 -5.18
C SER A 25 8.04 7.88 -4.48
N PRO A 26 8.09 9.02 -5.17
CA PRO A 26 8.51 10.28 -4.57
C PRO A 26 7.50 10.79 -3.53
N LEU A 27 6.23 10.35 -3.60
CA LEU A 27 5.19 10.70 -2.64
C LEU A 27 5.19 9.73 -1.48
N LYS A 28 5.44 10.22 -0.26
CA LYS A 28 5.32 9.46 0.97
C LYS A 28 4.04 9.88 1.71
N LEU A 29 3.24 8.89 2.07
CA LEU A 29 2.05 9.03 2.89
C LEU A 29 2.31 8.39 4.26
N THR A 30 1.84 9.04 5.32
CA THR A 30 1.89 8.50 6.69
C THR A 30 0.62 8.90 7.40
N THR A 31 -0.03 7.95 8.05
CA THR A 31 -1.30 8.14 8.75
C THR A 31 -1.12 8.08 10.25
N GLN A 32 -2.02 8.73 10.95
CA GLN A 32 -2.25 8.57 12.38
C GLN A 32 -3.76 8.61 12.61
N ALA A 33 -4.32 7.53 13.10
CA ALA A 33 -5.72 7.48 13.51
C ALA A 33 -5.82 7.55 15.03
N LEU A 34 -6.68 8.43 15.50
CA LEU A 34 -7.08 8.57 16.91
C LEU A 34 -8.55 8.19 17.00
N VAL A 35 -8.89 7.38 17.97
CA VAL A 35 -10.27 6.92 18.21
C VAL A 35 -10.62 7.23 19.65
N ASP A 36 -11.72 7.96 19.81
CA ASP A 36 -12.24 8.30 21.12
C ASP A 36 -13.05 7.10 21.72
N ASP A 37 -13.34 7.13 23.00
CA ASP A 37 -14.07 6.06 23.70
C ASP A 37 -15.48 5.82 23.15
N ASP A 38 -16.10 6.85 22.56
CA ASP A 38 -17.39 6.80 21.88
C ASP A 38 -17.29 6.34 20.40
N GLY A 39 -16.08 5.98 19.96
CA GLY A 39 -15.82 5.46 18.63
C GLY A 39 -15.65 6.51 17.54
N ARG A 40 -15.63 7.81 17.87
CA ARG A 40 -15.31 8.85 16.90
C ARG A 40 -13.88 8.71 16.42
N VAL A 41 -13.68 8.79 15.11
CA VAL A 41 -12.38 8.60 14.46
C VAL A 41 -11.89 9.93 13.90
N ARG A 42 -10.65 10.27 14.24
CA ARG A 42 -9.90 11.39 13.66
C ARG A 42 -8.69 10.83 12.94
N VAL A 43 -8.58 11.10 11.65
CA VAL A 43 -7.44 10.65 10.84
C VAL A 43 -6.61 11.86 10.44
N ARG A 44 -5.33 11.81 10.78
CA ARG A 44 -4.31 12.76 10.34
C ARG A 44 -3.45 12.11 9.29
N LEU A 45 -3.33 12.75 8.12
CA LEU A 45 -2.50 12.33 7.02
C LEU A 45 -1.35 13.30 6.82
N MET A 46 -0.12 12.82 6.91
CA MET A 46 1.06 13.57 6.48
C MET A 46 1.42 13.13 5.05
N VAL A 47 1.42 14.10 4.14
CA VAL A 47 1.81 13.98 2.75
C VAL A 47 3.16 14.64 2.57
N LYS A 48 4.17 13.90 2.12
CA LYS A 48 5.55 14.41 1.97
C LYS A 48 6.11 14.09 0.59
N ASN A 49 6.70 15.07 -0.05
CA ASN A 49 7.49 14.85 -1.25
C ASN A 49 8.94 14.50 -0.87
N ASN A 50 9.31 13.23 -1.04
CA ASN A 50 10.68 12.75 -0.84
C ASN A 50 11.55 12.87 -2.10
N GLY A 51 10.94 13.26 -3.23
CA GLY A 51 11.62 13.44 -4.50
C GLY A 51 12.46 14.72 -4.59
N ARG A 52 13.06 14.90 -5.76
CA ARG A 52 13.89 16.07 -6.11
C ARG A 52 13.14 17.09 -6.99
N LYS A 53 11.97 16.72 -7.50
CA LYS A 53 11.12 17.56 -8.35
C LYS A 53 9.80 17.85 -7.65
N PRO A 54 9.13 18.97 -7.95
CA PRO A 54 7.78 19.24 -7.44
C PRO A 54 6.79 18.17 -7.90
N LEU A 55 5.81 17.88 -7.04
CA LEU A 55 4.63 17.08 -7.36
C LEU A 55 3.43 18.03 -7.50
N TYR A 56 2.53 17.71 -8.41
CA TYR A 56 1.38 18.54 -8.73
C TYR A 56 0.11 17.77 -8.56
N ASP A 57 -0.97 18.48 -8.31
CA ASP A 57 -2.32 17.93 -8.25
C ASP A 57 -2.44 16.75 -7.27
N VAL A 58 -1.73 16.82 -6.14
CA VAL A 58 -1.79 15.74 -5.15
C VAL A 58 -3.15 15.71 -4.49
N HIS A 59 -3.92 14.64 -4.75
CA HIS A 59 -5.29 14.50 -4.32
C HIS A 59 -5.47 13.25 -3.47
N PRO A 60 -5.34 13.33 -2.14
CA PRO A 60 -5.50 12.19 -1.26
C PRO A 60 -6.98 11.87 -1.03
N MET A 61 -7.26 10.58 -0.88
CA MET A 61 -8.55 10.07 -0.44
C MET A 61 -8.36 8.96 0.59
N PHE A 62 -9.25 8.89 1.57
CA PHE A 62 -9.30 7.81 2.53
C PHE A 62 -10.38 6.81 2.16
N HIS A 63 -10.03 5.54 2.26
CA HIS A 63 -11.00 4.46 2.31
C HIS A 63 -11.01 3.86 3.71
N PHE A 64 -12.11 4.03 4.40
CA PHE A 64 -12.31 3.60 5.77
C PHE A 64 -13.72 3.07 5.97
N HIS A 65 -13.89 1.86 6.48
CA HIS A 65 -15.16 1.16 6.57
C HIS A 65 -15.84 1.02 5.19
N HIS A 66 -16.99 1.65 5.03
CA HIS A 66 -17.77 1.70 3.80
C HIS A 66 -17.78 3.10 3.19
N SER A 67 -16.96 4.01 3.71
CA SER A 67 -16.89 5.38 3.25
C SER A 67 -15.59 5.65 2.50
N MET A 68 -15.71 6.44 1.46
CA MET A 68 -14.58 7.04 0.75
C MET A 68 -14.67 8.56 0.97
N VAL A 69 -13.63 9.14 1.52
CA VAL A 69 -13.57 10.57 1.83
C VAL A 69 -12.43 11.21 1.05
N MET A 70 -12.80 12.16 0.19
CA MET A 70 -11.83 12.97 -0.55
C MET A 70 -11.28 14.05 0.39
N MET A 71 -9.97 14.26 0.35
CA MET A 71 -9.29 15.32 1.08
C MET A 71 -9.06 16.54 0.18
N ASN A 72 -8.70 17.66 0.79
CA ASN A 72 -8.34 18.84 0.03
C ASN A 72 -7.15 18.55 -0.89
N LYS A 73 -7.28 18.97 -2.13
CA LYS A 73 -6.24 18.86 -3.14
C LYS A 73 -5.07 19.79 -2.82
N ILE A 74 -3.85 19.29 -2.93
CA ILE A 74 -2.61 20.06 -2.84
C ILE A 74 -2.18 20.36 -4.26
N ALA A 75 -2.33 21.60 -4.71
CA ALA A 75 -2.03 21.99 -6.10
C ALA A 75 -0.55 21.76 -6.46
N ARG A 76 0.36 22.02 -5.51
CA ARG A 76 1.80 21.81 -5.66
C ARG A 76 2.43 21.42 -4.33
N LEU A 77 3.31 20.44 -4.37
CA LEU A 77 4.10 19.97 -3.23
C LEU A 77 5.58 20.00 -3.63
N ASP A 78 6.32 20.96 -3.12
CA ASP A 78 7.72 21.17 -3.47
C ASP A 78 8.63 20.06 -2.93
N PRO A 79 9.86 19.88 -3.45
CA PRO A 79 10.80 18.92 -2.93
C PRO A 79 11.02 19.08 -1.42
N ARG A 80 10.95 17.96 -0.68
CA ARG A 80 11.07 17.89 0.79
C ARG A 80 9.92 18.55 1.57
N GLN A 81 9.00 19.21 0.92
CA GLN A 81 7.82 19.79 1.57
C GLN A 81 6.94 18.69 2.17
N ARG A 82 6.31 19.03 3.30
CA ARG A 82 5.27 18.21 3.94
C ARG A 82 4.03 19.06 4.16
N VAL A 83 2.87 18.42 4.01
CA VAL A 83 1.56 19.00 4.33
C VAL A 83 0.84 17.99 5.22
N THR A 84 0.20 18.47 6.27
CA THR A 84 -0.65 17.65 7.13
C THR A 84 -2.10 18.02 6.87
N LEU A 85 -2.91 17.00 6.60
CA LEU A 85 -4.35 17.08 6.42
C LEU A 85 -5.03 16.33 7.55
N GLU A 86 -6.17 16.80 8.00
CA GLU A 86 -6.96 16.15 9.06
C GLU A 86 -8.39 15.95 8.57
N ASN A 87 -8.97 14.81 8.91
CA ASN A 87 -10.34 14.48 8.62
C ASN A 87 -11.02 13.84 9.84
N THR A 88 -12.19 14.37 10.17
CA THR A 88 -13.05 13.90 11.26
C THR A 88 -14.40 13.39 10.78
N ASN A 89 -14.63 13.42 9.46
CA ASN A 89 -15.90 13.08 8.83
C ASN A 89 -15.99 11.57 8.53
N HIS A 90 -15.69 10.74 9.52
CA HIS A 90 -15.83 9.31 9.41
C HIS A 90 -17.00 8.82 10.25
N PRO A 91 -17.69 7.75 9.83
CA PRO A 91 -18.63 7.07 10.71
C PRO A 91 -17.94 6.58 11.97
N SER A 92 -18.61 6.72 13.12
CA SER A 92 -18.09 6.18 14.39
C SER A 92 -17.93 4.67 14.30
N VAL A 93 -16.87 4.14 14.90
CA VAL A 93 -16.68 2.71 15.06
C VAL A 93 -17.44 2.24 16.30
N LEU A 94 -18.32 1.28 16.12
CA LEU A 94 -19.23 0.81 17.17
C LEU A 94 -18.81 -0.54 17.75
N ARG A 95 -18.02 -1.31 17.01
CA ARG A 95 -17.64 -2.69 17.38
C ARG A 95 -16.16 -2.75 17.72
N THR A 96 -15.85 -3.50 18.76
CA THR A 96 -14.47 -3.86 19.08
C THR A 96 -13.82 -4.54 17.88
N GLY A 97 -12.60 -4.12 17.52
CA GLY A 97 -11.90 -4.72 16.40
C GLY A 97 -10.75 -3.89 15.85
N ARG A 98 -10.07 -4.46 14.87
CA ARG A 98 -9.07 -3.80 14.04
C ARG A 98 -9.73 -3.25 12.78
N TYR A 99 -9.49 -2.00 12.49
CA TYR A 99 -10.06 -1.27 11.38
C TYR A 99 -8.98 -0.90 10.36
N PRO A 100 -9.05 -1.41 9.12
CA PRO A 100 -8.11 -1.02 8.08
C PRO A 100 -8.37 0.43 7.66
N LEU A 101 -7.30 1.14 7.41
CA LEU A 101 -7.28 2.49 6.86
C LEU A 101 -6.44 2.46 5.60
N VAL A 102 -7.03 2.80 4.47
CA VAL A 102 -6.31 2.87 3.20
C VAL A 102 -6.34 4.31 2.70
N VAL A 103 -5.17 4.83 2.38
CA VAL A 103 -5.02 6.12 1.72
C VAL A 103 -4.56 5.89 0.30
N MET A 104 -5.28 6.47 -0.64
CA MET A 104 -4.85 6.57 -2.03
C MET A 104 -4.60 8.06 -2.32
N ALA A 105 -3.51 8.36 -3.00
CA ALA A 105 -3.23 9.71 -3.45
C ALA A 105 -2.82 9.69 -4.91
N GLU A 106 -3.61 10.35 -5.74
CA GLU A 106 -3.23 10.64 -7.13
C GLU A 106 -2.36 11.87 -7.16
N TYR A 107 -1.38 11.89 -8.03
CA TYR A 107 -0.47 13.02 -8.21
C TYR A 107 0.17 13.01 -9.60
N LYS A 108 0.77 14.11 -10.01
CA LYS A 108 1.51 14.24 -11.26
C LYS A 108 2.97 14.62 -11.01
N THR A 109 3.85 14.12 -11.87
CA THR A 109 5.24 14.55 -11.98
C THR A 109 5.42 15.31 -13.30
N GLY A 110 6.13 16.45 -13.31
CA GLY A 110 6.38 17.17 -14.57
C GLY A 110 5.32 18.19 -14.98
N GLY A 111 4.53 18.71 -14.06
CA GLY A 111 3.55 19.77 -14.32
C GLY A 111 2.26 19.27 -14.98
N LYS A 112 1.68 20.09 -15.86
CA LYS A 112 0.36 19.78 -16.46
C LYS A 112 0.39 18.59 -17.43
N ASP A 113 1.54 18.28 -18.01
CA ASP A 113 1.69 17.27 -19.06
C ASP A 113 2.05 15.88 -18.51
N GLY A 114 2.35 15.78 -17.21
CA GLY A 114 2.60 14.49 -16.54
C GLY A 114 1.32 13.67 -16.39
N GLY A 115 1.38 12.38 -16.77
CA GLY A 115 0.29 11.45 -16.50
C GLY A 115 0.05 11.27 -15.00
N PRO A 116 -1.18 10.90 -14.59
CA PRO A 116 -1.49 10.66 -13.20
C PRO A 116 -0.76 9.41 -12.70
N LEU A 117 -0.17 9.53 -11.51
CA LEU A 117 0.42 8.44 -10.75
C LEU A 117 -0.39 8.25 -9.48
N THR A 118 -0.41 7.04 -8.95
CA THR A 118 -1.11 6.71 -7.71
C THR A 118 -0.15 6.15 -6.69
N GLN A 119 -0.22 6.71 -5.48
CA GLN A 119 0.43 6.15 -4.30
C GLN A 119 -0.64 5.59 -3.36
N ILE A 120 -0.43 4.35 -2.90
CA ILE A 120 -1.29 3.70 -1.92
C ILE A 120 -0.50 3.53 -0.62
N HIS A 121 -1.16 3.80 0.50
CA HIS A 121 -0.65 3.57 1.85
C HIS A 121 -1.73 2.85 2.65
N THR A 122 -1.35 1.76 3.31
CA THR A 122 -2.24 0.98 4.17
C THR A 122 -1.78 1.09 5.61
N ASP A 123 -2.74 1.25 6.49
CA ASP A 123 -2.54 1.31 7.94
C ASP A 123 -3.73 0.66 8.64
N SER A 124 -3.74 0.62 9.94
CA SER A 124 -4.87 0.18 10.74
C SER A 124 -4.87 0.82 12.10
N PHE A 125 -6.03 0.94 12.69
CA PHE A 125 -6.19 1.30 14.09
C PHE A 125 -7.06 0.28 14.81
N TYR A 126 -7.07 0.34 16.14
CA TYR A 126 -7.76 -0.62 16.99
C TYR A 126 -8.75 0.14 17.88
N PHE A 127 -9.94 -0.45 18.03
CA PHE A 127 -10.95 0.07 18.94
C PHE A 127 -11.31 -1.00 19.95
N ARG A 128 -11.03 -0.74 21.23
CA ARG A 128 -11.31 -1.66 22.35
C ARG A 128 -10.77 -3.08 22.15
N GLU A 129 -9.71 -3.23 21.38
CA GLU A 129 -9.04 -4.51 21.11
C GLU A 129 -7.53 -4.36 21.30
N PRO A 130 -6.81 -5.41 21.76
CA PRO A 130 -5.35 -5.41 21.81
C PRO A 130 -4.72 -5.15 20.45
N VAL A 131 -3.62 -4.40 20.44
CA VAL A 131 -2.94 -3.93 19.22
C VAL A 131 -2.45 -5.04 18.32
N LYS A 132 -2.34 -6.28 18.78
CA LYS A 132 -1.83 -7.41 18.00
C LYS A 132 -2.96 -8.14 17.26
N SER A 133 -2.90 -8.14 15.93
CA SER A 133 -3.79 -8.97 15.13
C SER A 133 -3.56 -10.47 15.42
N VAL A 134 -4.65 -11.22 15.48
CA VAL A 134 -4.64 -12.69 15.60
C VAL A 134 -4.90 -13.38 14.27
N VAL A 135 -5.11 -12.61 13.21
CA VAL A 135 -5.24 -13.13 11.85
C VAL A 135 -4.00 -12.72 11.06
N ASP A 136 -3.25 -13.72 10.62
CA ASP A 136 -2.11 -13.54 9.72
C ASP A 136 -2.56 -13.68 8.28
N GLY A 137 -1.90 -12.97 7.37
CA GLY A 137 -2.16 -13.03 5.93
C GLY A 137 -0.87 -13.12 5.14
N GLU A 138 -0.88 -13.96 4.10
CA GLU A 138 0.19 -14.07 3.12
C GLU A 138 -0.36 -13.93 1.71
N ILE A 139 0.34 -13.19 0.87
CA ILE A 139 0.00 -13.04 -0.55
C ILE A 139 1.10 -13.68 -1.38
N ARG A 140 0.72 -14.63 -2.23
CA ARG A 140 1.62 -15.26 -3.22
C ARG A 140 1.16 -14.90 -4.62
N THR A 141 2.10 -14.45 -5.44
CA THR A 141 1.84 -14.08 -6.84
C THR A 141 2.63 -14.98 -7.76
N THR A 142 1.96 -15.52 -8.77
CA THR A 142 2.59 -16.30 -9.84
C THR A 142 2.32 -15.60 -11.16
N LEU A 143 3.38 -15.23 -11.87
CA LEU A 143 3.27 -14.63 -13.21
C LEU A 143 2.85 -15.70 -14.22
N GLN A 144 1.94 -15.33 -15.12
CA GLN A 144 1.43 -16.15 -16.23
C GLN A 144 1.53 -15.34 -17.52
N GLU A 145 1.38 -15.98 -18.67
CA GLU A 145 1.47 -15.31 -20.00
C GLU A 145 0.44 -14.18 -20.16
N ASP A 146 -0.79 -14.41 -19.69
CA ASP A 146 -1.91 -13.46 -19.84
C ASP A 146 -2.21 -12.66 -18.57
N GLY A 147 -1.33 -12.68 -17.57
CA GLY A 147 -1.59 -11.96 -16.32
C GLY A 147 -0.83 -12.50 -15.12
N SER A 148 -1.45 -12.42 -13.96
CA SER A 148 -0.88 -12.93 -12.71
C SER A 148 -1.93 -13.62 -11.86
N LEU A 149 -1.58 -14.77 -11.30
CA LEU A 149 -2.40 -15.44 -10.31
C LEU A 149 -2.02 -14.93 -8.91
N LEU A 150 -2.97 -14.30 -8.23
CA LEU A 150 -2.83 -13.86 -6.85
C LEU A 150 -3.55 -14.84 -5.92
N LYS A 151 -2.79 -15.47 -5.01
CA LYS A 151 -3.34 -16.31 -3.94
C LYS A 151 -3.17 -15.60 -2.62
N ILE A 152 -4.25 -15.54 -1.83
CA ILE A 152 -4.26 -14.92 -0.51
C ILE A 152 -4.56 -16.02 0.50
N PHE A 153 -3.65 -16.23 1.44
CA PHE A 153 -3.78 -17.18 2.52
C PHE A 153 -4.03 -16.42 3.82
N LEU A 154 -5.00 -16.87 4.59
CA LEU A 154 -5.34 -16.25 5.87
C LEU A 154 -5.38 -17.33 6.95
N ARG A 155 -4.77 -17.06 8.10
CA ARG A 155 -4.76 -17.95 9.25
C ARG A 155 -5.25 -17.23 10.49
N ASN A 156 -6.23 -17.82 11.16
CA ASN A 156 -6.71 -17.34 12.45
C ASN A 156 -5.97 -18.06 13.59
N ASN A 157 -5.05 -17.36 14.25
CA ASN A 157 -4.24 -17.88 15.34
C ASN A 157 -4.93 -17.78 16.72
N SER A 158 -6.18 -17.30 16.78
CA SER A 158 -6.96 -17.26 18.01
C SER A 158 -7.80 -18.54 18.18
N PRO A 159 -8.23 -18.87 19.40
CA PRO A 159 -9.16 -19.97 19.63
C PRO A 159 -10.60 -19.65 19.21
N SER A 160 -10.92 -18.40 18.96
CA SER A 160 -12.26 -17.93 18.64
C SER A 160 -12.46 -17.72 17.15
N LEU A 161 -13.72 -17.82 16.72
CA LEU A 161 -14.14 -17.50 15.37
C LEU A 161 -13.93 -16.01 15.06
N LYS A 162 -13.41 -15.71 13.87
CA LYS A 162 -13.20 -14.33 13.38
C LYS A 162 -13.95 -14.10 12.08
N ASN A 163 -14.65 -12.97 12.01
CA ASN A 163 -15.21 -12.46 10.76
C ASN A 163 -14.14 -11.62 10.06
N VAL A 164 -13.79 -12.00 8.86
CA VAL A 164 -12.76 -11.33 8.06
C VAL A 164 -13.42 -10.71 6.84
N ARG A 165 -12.99 -9.51 6.52
CA ARG A 165 -13.36 -8.83 5.29
C ARG A 165 -12.09 -8.55 4.49
N LEU A 166 -12.05 -9.08 3.28
CA LEU A 166 -10.97 -8.89 2.34
C LEU A 166 -11.39 -7.85 1.30
N MET A 167 -10.54 -6.87 1.08
CA MET A 167 -10.70 -5.86 0.04
C MET A 167 -9.44 -5.82 -0.80
N LEU A 168 -9.59 -5.93 -2.12
CA LEU A 168 -8.50 -5.81 -3.07
C LEU A 168 -8.52 -4.42 -3.69
N LEU A 169 -7.46 -3.66 -3.48
CA LEU A 169 -7.25 -2.35 -4.07
C LEU A 169 -6.14 -2.46 -5.10
N LEU A 170 -6.49 -2.26 -6.35
CA LEU A 170 -5.57 -2.34 -7.47
C LEU A 170 -5.18 -0.94 -7.95
N PRO A 171 -3.92 -0.72 -8.35
CA PRO A 171 -3.52 0.48 -9.06
C PRO A 171 -4.29 0.65 -10.37
N PRO A 172 -4.41 1.88 -10.90
CA PRO A 172 -4.98 2.12 -12.22
C PRO A 172 -4.32 1.26 -13.29
N GLY A 173 -5.12 0.69 -14.18
CA GLY A 173 -4.66 -0.18 -15.26
C GLY A 173 -4.57 -1.68 -14.92
N LEU A 174 -4.77 -2.06 -13.65
CA LEU A 174 -4.91 -3.46 -13.27
C LEU A 174 -6.38 -3.81 -13.00
N VAL A 175 -6.78 -4.99 -13.44
CA VAL A 175 -8.14 -5.53 -13.27
C VAL A 175 -8.05 -6.93 -12.69
N ALA A 176 -8.96 -7.28 -11.79
CA ALA A 176 -9.10 -8.63 -11.27
C ALA A 176 -10.32 -9.32 -11.89
N ASP A 177 -10.12 -10.44 -12.56
CA ASP A 177 -11.20 -11.15 -13.26
C ASP A 177 -12.20 -11.79 -12.31
N LYS A 178 -11.72 -12.39 -11.23
CA LYS A 178 -12.52 -13.22 -10.32
C LYS A 178 -12.82 -12.59 -8.97
N PHE A 179 -12.33 -11.40 -8.71
CA PHE A 179 -12.55 -10.69 -7.44
C PHE A 179 -13.23 -9.36 -7.69
N ARG A 180 -14.47 -9.22 -7.25
CA ARG A 180 -15.24 -7.98 -7.41
C ARG A 180 -15.34 -7.23 -6.07
N GLY A 181 -14.36 -6.39 -5.81
CA GLY A 181 -14.40 -5.39 -4.74
C GLY A 181 -14.14 -5.93 -3.34
N MET A 182 -15.08 -6.63 -2.73
CA MET A 182 -14.96 -7.03 -1.32
C MET A 182 -15.56 -8.41 -1.08
N MET A 183 -14.84 -9.23 -0.29
CA MET A 183 -15.28 -10.56 0.15
C MET A 183 -15.32 -10.62 1.67
N GLY A 184 -16.44 -11.04 2.24
CA GLY A 184 -16.58 -11.31 3.67
C GLY A 184 -16.71 -12.79 3.93
N PHE A 185 -16.01 -13.30 4.93
CA PHE A 185 -16.10 -14.69 5.35
C PHE A 185 -15.67 -14.88 6.81
N THR A 186 -15.93 -16.04 7.32
CA THR A 186 -15.60 -16.42 8.69
C THR A 186 -14.46 -17.43 8.69
N ILE A 187 -13.51 -17.28 9.62
CA ILE A 187 -12.41 -18.23 9.85
C ILE A 187 -12.50 -18.74 11.29
N ARG A 188 -12.58 -20.06 11.46
CA ARG A 188 -12.58 -20.71 12.78
C ARG A 188 -11.23 -20.57 13.47
N GLY A 189 -11.20 -20.78 14.77
CA GLY A 189 -9.95 -20.80 15.53
C GLY A 189 -9.00 -21.87 14.99
N GLY A 190 -7.75 -21.50 14.68
CA GLY A 190 -6.73 -22.37 14.10
C GLY A 190 -6.90 -22.71 12.61
N GLU A 191 -8.00 -22.26 11.96
CA GLU A 191 -8.27 -22.51 10.55
C GLU A 191 -7.38 -21.64 9.63
N GLU A 192 -7.02 -22.22 8.50
CA GLU A 192 -6.37 -21.54 7.37
C GLU A 192 -7.28 -21.61 6.13
N LYS A 193 -7.37 -20.52 5.40
CA LYS A 193 -8.12 -20.38 4.14
C LYS A 193 -7.27 -19.80 3.04
#